data_6c394aa7224b3a2536695a2ec1267bd6
#
_entry.id   6c394aa7224b3a2536695a2ec1267bd6
#
_cell.length_a   1.000
_cell.length_b   1.000
_cell.length_c   1.000
_cell.angle_alpha   90.00
_cell.angle_beta   90.00
_cell.angle_gamma   90.00
#
_symmetry.space_group_name_H-M   'P 1'
#
loop_
_entity.id
_entity.type
_entity.pdbx_description
1 polymer ?
#
loop_
_entity_poly.entity_id
_entity_poly.type
_entity_poly.pdbx_seq_one_letter_code
_entity_poly.pdbx_strand_id
1 'polypeptide(L)'
;MQSSQLRRLLYYKAFGYRYVSAEILSGGERFFKALDALKSATAECNLCELAKTRAGSGEQNFKNFKTIKNFKNSKTPANVKLMIVALAPGANDGFGGSLEAEIEAALDQICAPEEIYFSFLIRCAVPQNRRVSSEMILKCAPYLTDEIKILKPKVVLCLGELCCKIVLRNGDLAGIDALHGSVFNEGGISFVPSFDPAFIAQNPSKAELFKEDLQKIKELL
;
A
#
# COMPACT_ATOMS: atom_id res chain seq x y z
N MET A 1 -19.57 -21.43 10.43
CA MET A 1 -18.51 -20.42 10.28
C MET A 1 -18.92 -19.47 9.18
N GLN A 2 -18.95 -18.15 9.44
CA GLN A 2 -19.34 -17.19 8.40
C GLN A 2 -18.29 -17.17 7.28
N SER A 3 -18.69 -16.96 6.03
CA SER A 3 -17.80 -16.99 4.86
C SER A 3 -16.59 -16.04 5.00
N SER A 4 -16.76 -14.92 5.68
CA SER A 4 -15.69 -13.96 6.00
C SER A 4 -14.62 -14.52 6.94
N GLN A 5 -15.00 -15.33 7.93
CA GLN A 5 -14.06 -15.98 8.85
C GLN A 5 -13.26 -17.07 8.17
N LEU A 6 -13.89 -17.84 7.28
CA LEU A 6 -13.20 -18.86 6.48
C LEU A 6 -12.17 -18.22 5.55
N ARG A 7 -12.53 -17.11 4.89
CA ARG A 7 -11.62 -16.36 4.02
C ARG A 7 -10.41 -15.81 4.79
N ARG A 8 -10.63 -15.30 6.02
CA ARG A 8 -9.54 -14.87 6.91
C ARG A 8 -8.63 -16.03 7.32
N LEU A 9 -9.19 -17.18 7.69
CA LEU A 9 -8.41 -18.38 8.01
C LEU A 9 -7.53 -18.83 6.85
N LEU A 10 -8.07 -18.88 5.63
CA LEU A 10 -7.33 -19.25 4.44
C LEU A 10 -6.20 -18.25 4.15
N TYR A 11 -6.47 -16.96 4.34
CA TYR A 11 -5.47 -15.90 4.23
C TYR A 11 -4.30 -16.10 5.20
N TYR A 12 -4.58 -16.29 6.50
CA TYR A 12 -3.52 -16.53 7.48
C TYR A 12 -2.77 -17.85 7.24
N LYS A 13 -3.48 -18.89 6.80
CA LYS A 13 -2.87 -20.17 6.43
C LYS A 13 -1.91 -20.03 5.24
N ALA A 14 -2.24 -19.26 4.23
CA ALA A 14 -1.39 -18.98 3.07
C ALA A 14 -0.06 -18.30 3.48
N PHE A 15 -0.06 -17.53 4.59
CA PHE A 15 1.14 -16.93 5.19
C PHE A 15 1.86 -17.82 6.21
N GLY A 16 1.52 -19.10 6.27
CA GLY A 16 2.21 -20.08 7.12
C GLY A 16 1.80 -20.09 8.59
N TYR A 17 0.72 -19.40 8.97
CA TYR A 17 0.22 -19.44 10.35
C TYR A 17 -0.49 -20.74 10.63
N ARG A 18 -0.01 -21.46 11.67
CA ARG A 18 -0.64 -22.69 12.14
C ARG A 18 -1.81 -22.43 13.08
N TYR A 19 -1.79 -21.29 13.78
CA TYR A 19 -2.80 -20.89 14.75
C TYR A 19 -3.14 -19.40 14.56
N VAL A 20 -4.42 -19.07 14.63
CA VAL A 20 -4.94 -17.72 14.58
C VAL A 20 -5.86 -17.54 15.78
N SER A 21 -5.69 -16.46 16.56
CA SER A 21 -6.53 -16.24 17.75
C SER A 21 -8.00 -16.00 17.37
N ALA A 22 -8.90 -16.37 18.26
CA ALA A 22 -10.34 -16.15 18.07
C ALA A 22 -10.68 -14.65 17.84
N GLU A 23 -9.93 -13.75 18.46
CA GLU A 23 -10.08 -12.29 18.31
C GLU A 23 -9.75 -11.83 16.90
N ILE A 24 -8.72 -12.39 16.27
CA ILE A 24 -8.38 -12.12 14.87
C ILE A 24 -9.46 -12.68 13.95
N LEU A 25 -10.03 -13.85 14.28
CA LEU A 25 -11.08 -14.50 13.48
C LEU A 25 -12.44 -13.84 13.66
N SER A 26 -12.77 -13.38 14.86
CA SER A 26 -14.04 -12.73 15.17
C SER A 26 -14.14 -11.31 14.61
N GLY A 27 -13.02 -10.80 14.04
CA GLY A 27 -13.02 -9.44 13.52
C GLY A 27 -13.02 -8.40 14.61
N GLY A 28 -12.34 -8.66 15.73
CA GLY A 28 -11.89 -7.63 16.67
C GLY A 28 -10.99 -6.66 15.90
N GLU A 29 -11.57 -6.06 14.90
CA GLU A 29 -10.95 -5.06 14.07
C GLU A 29 -10.58 -3.90 14.99
N ARG A 30 -9.31 -3.57 15.09
CA ARG A 30 -8.89 -2.24 15.54
C ARG A 30 -9.41 -1.25 14.50
N PHE A 31 -10.69 -0.96 14.58
CA PHE A 31 -11.32 -0.04 13.66
C PHE A 31 -11.04 1.37 14.12
N PHE A 32 -10.08 2.01 13.48
CA PHE A 32 -9.90 3.45 13.64
C PHE A 32 -10.99 4.17 12.87
N LYS A 33 -11.78 4.99 13.57
CA LYS A 33 -12.87 5.78 12.95
C LYS A 33 -12.36 7.03 12.24
N ALA A 34 -11.14 7.47 12.59
CA ALA A 34 -10.54 8.68 12.04
C ALA A 34 -9.07 8.44 11.65
N LEU A 35 -8.64 9.08 10.58
CA LEU A 35 -7.29 8.96 10.05
C LEU A 35 -6.23 9.45 11.06
N ASP A 36 -6.54 10.49 11.82
CA ASP A 36 -5.61 11.04 12.83
C ASP A 36 -5.36 10.05 13.98
N ALA A 37 -6.41 9.35 14.44
CA ALA A 37 -6.27 8.30 15.44
C ALA A 37 -5.43 7.12 14.90
N LEU A 38 -5.61 6.74 13.64
CA LEU A 38 -4.79 5.72 12.97
C LEU A 38 -3.33 6.17 12.85
N LYS A 39 -3.08 7.42 12.45
CA LYS A 39 -1.74 7.99 12.34
C LYS A 39 -1.04 8.00 13.70
N SER A 40 -1.70 8.45 14.77
CA SER A 40 -1.16 8.43 16.13
C SER A 40 -0.82 7.01 16.58
N ALA A 41 -1.74 6.06 16.42
CA ALA A 41 -1.50 4.65 16.77
C ALA A 41 -0.34 4.04 15.96
N THR A 42 -0.19 4.43 14.70
CA THR A 42 0.93 3.97 13.85
C THR A 42 2.25 4.59 14.32
N ALA A 43 2.26 5.86 14.73
CA ALA A 43 3.44 6.53 15.24
C ALA A 43 3.97 5.90 16.54
N GLU A 44 3.07 5.43 17.41
CA GLU A 44 3.40 4.80 18.70
C GLU A 44 3.50 3.26 18.62
N CYS A 45 3.29 2.68 17.43
CA CYS A 45 3.26 1.23 17.24
C CYS A 45 4.59 0.58 17.64
N ASN A 46 4.54 -0.47 18.46
CA ASN A 46 5.69 -1.27 18.92
C ASN A 46 5.50 -2.77 18.65
N LEU A 47 4.65 -3.14 17.70
CA LEU A 47 4.23 -4.51 17.45
C LEU A 47 5.30 -5.40 16.83
N CYS A 48 6.31 -4.84 16.15
CA CYS A 48 7.37 -5.61 15.52
C CYS A 48 8.75 -4.96 15.73
N GLU A 49 9.79 -5.69 15.39
CA GLU A 49 11.18 -5.25 15.57
C GLU A 49 11.55 -3.98 14.78
N LEU A 50 10.86 -3.67 13.67
CA LEU A 50 11.07 -2.44 12.91
C LEU A 50 10.69 -1.18 13.70
N ALA A 51 9.90 -1.32 14.76
CA ALA A 51 9.57 -0.21 15.64
C ALA A 51 10.83 0.39 16.32
N LYS A 52 11.85 -0.44 16.58
CA LYS A 52 13.11 -0.04 17.19
C LYS A 52 13.99 0.81 16.25
N THR A 53 13.81 0.67 14.95
CA THR A 53 14.57 1.37 13.91
C THR A 53 13.80 2.53 13.30
N ARG A 54 12.60 2.83 13.84
CA ARG A 54 11.77 3.92 13.36
C ARG A 54 12.44 5.25 13.65
N ALA A 55 12.96 5.90 12.62
CA ALA A 55 13.50 7.26 12.72
C ALA A 55 12.34 8.26 12.62
N GLY A 56 11.84 8.71 13.76
CA GLY A 56 10.83 9.77 13.86
C GLY A 56 9.38 9.33 13.62
N SER A 57 8.45 10.15 14.08
CA SER A 57 7.00 9.98 13.91
C SER A 57 6.59 9.93 12.42
N GLY A 58 5.49 9.26 12.12
CA GLY A 58 4.99 8.90 10.80
C GLY A 58 4.99 9.96 9.68
N GLU A 59 5.11 11.26 9.99
CA GLU A 59 5.27 12.31 9.01
C GLU A 59 6.64 12.30 8.32
N GLN A 60 7.71 11.81 8.98
CA GLN A 60 9.05 11.77 8.39
C GLN A 60 9.21 10.64 7.38
N ASN A 61 8.42 9.55 7.47
CA ASN A 61 8.46 8.46 6.53
C ASN A 61 7.95 8.86 5.13
N PHE A 62 7.13 9.91 5.04
CA PHE A 62 6.68 10.47 3.76
C PHE A 62 7.60 11.57 3.20
N LYS A 63 8.55 12.09 4.00
CA LYS A 63 9.52 13.10 3.52
C LYS A 63 10.51 12.54 2.50
N ASN A 64 10.67 11.23 2.43
CA ASN A 64 11.57 10.59 1.48
C ASN A 64 10.94 10.35 0.11
N PHE A 65 9.61 10.47 -0.04
CA PHE A 65 8.99 10.78 -1.33
C PHE A 65 9.23 12.26 -1.69
N LYS A 66 10.50 12.68 -1.61
CA LYS A 66 10.91 14.08 -1.85
C LYS A 66 10.60 14.55 -3.25
N THR A 67 10.35 13.64 -4.13
CA THR A 67 10.29 13.92 -5.54
C THR A 67 8.90 14.26 -6.02
N ILE A 68 7.87 13.78 -5.34
CA ILE A 68 6.52 14.28 -5.59
C ILE A 68 6.39 15.57 -4.77
N LYS A 69 6.96 16.67 -5.26
CA LYS A 69 7.14 17.97 -4.58
C LYS A 69 5.86 18.55 -3.95
N ASN A 70 4.69 18.09 -4.37
CA ASN A 70 3.39 18.61 -3.97
C ASN A 70 2.57 17.65 -3.09
N PHE A 71 3.00 16.41 -2.89
CA PHE A 71 2.26 15.43 -2.11
C PHE A 71 2.64 15.49 -0.62
N LYS A 72 2.04 16.42 0.09
CA LYS A 72 2.10 16.46 1.55
C LYS A 72 0.82 15.85 2.10
N ASN A 73 0.88 14.60 2.56
CA ASN A 73 -0.17 14.01 3.41
C ASN A 73 -0.29 14.73 4.78
N SER A 74 0.09 16.01 4.85
CA SER A 74 0.09 16.81 6.06
C SER A 74 -1.30 17.17 6.56
N LYS A 75 -2.30 17.12 5.68
CA LYS A 75 -3.71 17.31 6.03
C LYS A 75 -4.48 16.06 5.63
N THR A 76 -5.49 15.71 6.43
CA THR A 76 -6.44 14.67 6.05
C THR A 76 -7.13 15.10 4.76
N PRO A 77 -6.94 14.40 3.63
CA PRO A 77 -7.58 14.80 2.38
C PRO A 77 -9.10 14.64 2.52
N ALA A 78 -9.84 15.64 2.07
CA ALA A 78 -11.30 15.62 2.15
C ALA A 78 -11.93 14.62 1.16
N ASN A 79 -11.24 14.35 0.06
CA ASN A 79 -11.74 13.47 -1.01
C ASN A 79 -10.56 12.79 -1.72
N VAL A 80 -10.25 11.55 -1.32
CA VAL A 80 -9.21 10.75 -1.96
C VAL A 80 -9.83 9.99 -3.13
N LYS A 81 -9.38 10.27 -4.35
CA LYS A 81 -9.77 9.50 -5.53
C LYS A 81 -8.82 8.34 -5.77
N LEU A 82 -7.51 8.60 -5.71
CA LEU A 82 -6.46 7.61 -5.94
C LEU A 82 -5.64 7.39 -4.67
N MET A 83 -5.52 6.15 -4.24
CA MET A 83 -4.60 5.75 -3.19
C MET A 83 -3.49 4.89 -3.80
N ILE A 84 -2.24 5.26 -3.57
CA ILE A 84 -1.07 4.52 -4.04
C ILE A 84 -0.44 3.80 -2.85
N VAL A 85 -0.30 2.49 -2.97
CA VAL A 85 0.22 1.63 -1.91
C VAL A 85 1.50 0.96 -2.36
N ALA A 86 2.61 1.27 -1.69
CA ALA A 86 3.91 0.61 -1.86
C ALA A 86 4.23 -0.32 -0.68
N LEU A 87 5.29 -1.11 -0.80
CA LEU A 87 5.64 -2.12 0.21
C LEU A 87 6.05 -1.49 1.54
N ALA A 88 7.03 -0.62 1.55
CA ALA A 88 7.58 0.02 2.73
C ALA A 88 8.32 1.30 2.38
N PRO A 89 8.45 2.28 3.29
CA PRO A 89 9.35 3.40 3.09
C PRO A 89 10.80 2.89 3.08
N GLY A 90 11.58 3.28 2.08
CA GLY A 90 12.99 2.93 1.92
C GLY A 90 13.94 4.11 2.14
N ALA A 91 15.22 3.85 2.16
CA ALA A 91 16.24 4.90 2.23
C ALA A 91 16.36 5.71 0.92
N ASN A 92 15.91 5.13 -0.19
CA ASN A 92 15.97 5.68 -1.54
C ASN A 92 14.59 5.61 -2.22
N ASP A 93 13.55 6.09 -1.57
CA ASP A 93 12.15 6.00 -2.05
C ASP A 93 11.79 7.00 -3.14
N GLY A 94 12.76 7.48 -3.87
CA GLY A 94 12.54 8.22 -5.08
C GLY A 94 12.50 7.26 -6.28
N PHE A 95 11.61 7.51 -7.21
CA PHE A 95 11.66 6.88 -8.52
C PHE A 95 12.95 7.25 -9.27
N GLY A 96 13.77 8.15 -8.77
CA GLY A 96 15.06 8.63 -9.26
C GLY A 96 15.15 8.98 -10.75
N GLY A 97 15.53 10.20 -11.05
CA GLY A 97 15.85 10.62 -12.42
C GLY A 97 14.64 10.89 -13.33
N SER A 98 14.76 10.55 -14.61
CA SER A 98 13.74 10.85 -15.64
C SER A 98 12.43 10.11 -15.42
N LEU A 99 12.48 8.86 -14.96
CA LEU A 99 11.29 8.04 -14.72
C LEU A 99 10.37 8.66 -13.66
N GLU A 100 10.94 9.28 -12.64
CA GLU A 100 10.19 9.97 -11.59
C GLU A 100 9.39 11.13 -12.14
N ALA A 101 10.01 12.00 -12.93
CA ALA A 101 9.34 13.12 -13.57
C ALA A 101 8.22 12.66 -14.52
N GLU A 102 8.43 11.54 -15.21
CA GLU A 102 7.43 10.95 -16.10
C GLU A 102 6.22 10.42 -15.31
N ILE A 103 6.44 9.78 -14.16
CA ILE A 103 5.37 9.28 -13.29
C ILE A 103 4.59 10.45 -12.66
N GLU A 104 5.30 11.49 -12.19
CA GLU A 104 4.66 12.71 -11.69
C GLU A 104 3.77 13.35 -12.77
N ALA A 105 4.30 13.54 -13.97
CA ALA A 105 3.55 14.10 -15.07
C ALA A 105 2.34 13.24 -15.47
N ALA A 106 2.44 11.92 -15.37
CA ALA A 106 1.32 11.01 -15.61
C ALA A 106 0.26 11.13 -14.50
N LEU A 107 0.68 11.17 -13.24
CA LEU A 107 -0.24 11.33 -12.10
C LEU A 107 -0.97 12.68 -12.13
N ASP A 108 -0.29 13.77 -12.48
CA ASP A 108 -0.88 15.10 -12.64
C ASP A 108 -1.99 15.15 -13.72
N GLN A 109 -1.91 14.25 -14.71
CA GLN A 109 -2.94 14.09 -15.73
C GLN A 109 -4.13 13.22 -15.29
N ILE A 110 -4.01 12.51 -14.19
CA ILE A 110 -5.02 11.57 -13.69
C ILE A 110 -5.99 12.28 -12.74
N CYS A 111 -5.49 12.96 -11.73
CA CYS A 111 -6.28 13.72 -10.78
C CYS A 111 -5.44 14.77 -10.06
N ALA A 112 -6.10 15.69 -9.36
CA ALA A 112 -5.40 16.74 -8.63
C ALA A 112 -4.53 16.14 -7.49
N PRO A 113 -3.37 16.74 -7.19
CA PRO A 113 -2.45 16.23 -6.16
C PRO A 113 -3.10 16.02 -4.80
N GLU A 114 -4.05 16.86 -4.40
CA GLU A 114 -4.81 16.74 -3.14
C GLU A 114 -5.80 15.58 -3.12
N GLU A 115 -6.09 14.96 -4.26
CA GLU A 115 -6.96 13.79 -4.40
C GLU A 115 -6.18 12.47 -4.41
N ILE A 116 -4.83 12.55 -4.39
CA ILE A 116 -3.93 11.39 -4.34
C ILE A 116 -3.42 11.21 -2.92
N TYR A 117 -3.45 9.97 -2.44
CA TYR A 117 -2.95 9.60 -1.12
C TYR A 117 -1.93 8.46 -1.23
N PHE A 118 -0.75 8.66 -0.64
CA PHE A 118 0.30 7.64 -0.59
C PHE A 118 0.28 6.89 0.74
N SER A 119 0.44 5.58 0.66
CA SER A 119 0.53 4.71 1.83
C SER A 119 1.50 3.56 1.62
N PHE A 120 1.81 2.89 2.72
CA PHE A 120 2.69 1.72 2.74
C PHE A 120 2.04 0.55 3.44
N LEU A 121 2.30 -0.67 2.93
CA LEU A 121 1.92 -1.90 3.61
C LEU A 121 2.67 -2.03 4.95
N ILE A 122 3.98 -1.75 4.95
CA ILE A 122 4.82 -1.68 6.15
C ILE A 122 5.08 -0.21 6.48
N ARG A 123 4.72 0.22 7.67
CA ARG A 123 4.79 1.64 8.10
C ARG A 123 6.18 2.13 8.49
N CYS A 124 7.09 1.22 8.73
CA CYS A 124 8.45 1.53 9.15
C CYS A 124 9.44 1.28 8.01
N ALA A 125 10.51 2.07 7.93
CA ALA A 125 11.59 1.81 7.00
C ALA A 125 12.20 0.42 7.24
N VAL A 126 12.39 -0.32 6.16
CA VAL A 126 13.04 -1.63 6.19
C VAL A 126 14.51 -1.44 5.82
N PRO A 127 15.46 -1.81 6.69
CA PRO A 127 16.89 -1.74 6.36
C PRO A 127 17.20 -2.52 5.09
N GLN A 128 18.15 -2.02 4.26
CA GLN A 128 18.50 -2.61 2.96
C GLN A 128 18.91 -4.09 3.01
N ASN A 129 19.51 -4.52 4.12
CA ASN A 129 19.95 -5.90 4.34
C ASN A 129 18.87 -6.80 4.94
N ARG A 130 17.64 -6.32 5.09
CA ARG A 130 16.56 -7.03 5.74
C ARG A 130 15.39 -7.27 4.79
N ARG A 131 14.86 -8.48 4.81
CA ARG A 131 13.65 -8.82 4.08
C ARG A 131 12.41 -8.58 4.95
N VAL A 132 11.32 -8.17 4.32
CA VAL A 132 10.01 -8.09 4.98
C VAL A 132 9.55 -9.51 5.33
N SER A 133 9.30 -9.75 6.62
CA SER A 133 8.78 -11.04 7.09
C SER A 133 7.26 -11.07 7.10
N SER A 134 6.69 -12.28 7.05
CA SER A 134 5.24 -12.48 7.19
C SER A 134 4.71 -11.91 8.51
N GLU A 135 5.51 -11.96 9.59
CA GLU A 135 5.14 -11.38 10.88
C GLU A 135 5.00 -9.87 10.82
N MET A 136 5.93 -9.17 10.16
CA MET A 136 5.85 -7.72 9.96
C MET A 136 4.60 -7.34 9.19
N ILE A 137 4.30 -8.08 8.12
CA ILE A 137 3.12 -7.86 7.29
C ILE A 137 1.84 -8.00 8.12
N LEU A 138 1.70 -9.09 8.87
CA LEU A 138 0.50 -9.35 9.67
C LEU A 138 0.24 -8.27 10.72
N LYS A 139 1.30 -7.72 11.29
CA LYS A 139 1.19 -6.65 12.28
C LYS A 139 0.89 -5.29 11.66
N CYS A 140 1.31 -5.05 10.42
CA CYS A 140 1.11 -3.78 9.71
C CYS A 140 -0.12 -3.75 8.81
N ALA A 141 -0.48 -4.84 8.14
CA ALA A 141 -1.59 -4.89 7.17
C ALA A 141 -2.94 -4.40 7.73
N PRO A 142 -3.31 -4.62 9.02
CA PRO A 142 -4.53 -4.07 9.59
C PRO A 142 -4.61 -2.55 9.52
N TYR A 143 -3.50 -1.83 9.73
CA TYR A 143 -3.47 -0.37 9.61
C TYR A 143 -3.79 0.10 8.18
N LEU A 144 -3.24 -0.58 7.16
CA LEU A 144 -3.55 -0.27 5.77
C LEU A 144 -5.01 -0.56 5.42
N THR A 145 -5.55 -1.69 5.91
CA THR A 145 -6.95 -2.04 5.72
C THR A 145 -7.89 -0.98 6.30
N ASP A 146 -7.59 -0.49 7.51
CA ASP A 146 -8.38 0.54 8.16
C ASP A 146 -8.26 1.89 7.43
N GLU A 147 -7.07 2.22 6.95
CA GLU A 147 -6.83 3.43 6.19
C GLU A 147 -7.63 3.46 4.88
N ILE A 148 -7.66 2.35 4.13
CA ILE A 148 -8.50 2.21 2.93
C ILE A 148 -9.99 2.38 3.28
N LYS A 149 -10.44 1.78 4.38
CA LYS A 149 -11.85 1.90 4.85
C LYS A 149 -12.22 3.32 5.27
N ILE A 150 -11.28 4.06 5.86
CA ILE A 150 -11.49 5.45 6.28
C ILE A 150 -11.53 6.38 5.08
N LEU A 151 -10.56 6.26 4.18
CA LEU A 151 -10.38 7.15 3.04
C LEU A 151 -11.36 6.85 1.91
N LYS A 152 -11.76 5.59 1.73
CA LYS A 152 -12.67 5.10 0.69
C LYS A 152 -12.29 5.63 -0.71
N PRO A 153 -11.04 5.43 -1.15
CA PRO A 153 -10.63 5.89 -2.47
C PRO A 153 -11.46 5.21 -3.57
N LYS A 154 -11.59 5.86 -4.73
CA LYS A 154 -12.19 5.19 -5.89
C LYS A 154 -11.29 4.08 -6.43
N VAL A 155 -9.98 4.37 -6.50
CA VAL A 155 -8.97 3.46 -7.02
C VAL A 155 -7.82 3.31 -6.03
N VAL A 156 -7.35 2.07 -5.85
CA VAL A 156 -6.12 1.73 -5.13
C VAL A 156 -5.12 1.14 -6.11
N LEU A 157 -4.04 1.87 -6.37
CA LEU A 157 -2.89 1.38 -7.13
C LEU A 157 -1.96 0.62 -6.18
N CYS A 158 -1.81 -0.68 -6.41
CA CYS A 158 -0.97 -1.57 -5.60
C CYS A 158 0.37 -1.80 -6.30
N LEU A 159 1.45 -1.26 -5.73
CA LEU A 159 2.79 -1.38 -6.31
C LEU A 159 3.53 -2.63 -5.82
N GLY A 160 3.81 -3.53 -6.76
CA GLY A 160 4.52 -4.79 -6.53
C GLY A 160 3.61 -5.95 -6.07
N GLU A 161 4.06 -7.15 -6.37
CA GLU A 161 3.30 -8.40 -6.18
C GLU A 161 2.84 -8.60 -4.73
N LEU A 162 3.73 -8.35 -3.76
CA LEU A 162 3.43 -8.57 -2.35
C LEU A 162 2.32 -7.65 -1.86
N CYS A 163 2.34 -6.36 -2.24
CA CYS A 163 1.27 -5.42 -1.93
C CYS A 163 -0.06 -5.90 -2.49
N CYS A 164 -0.08 -6.35 -3.74
CA CYS A 164 -1.29 -6.84 -4.40
C CYS A 164 -1.88 -8.04 -3.67
N LYS A 165 -1.06 -9.05 -3.37
CA LYS A 165 -1.49 -10.27 -2.65
C LYS A 165 -2.10 -9.96 -1.28
N ILE A 166 -1.52 -9.02 -0.56
CA ILE A 166 -1.98 -8.63 0.78
C ILE A 166 -3.25 -7.80 0.71
N VAL A 167 -3.27 -6.77 -0.13
CA VAL A 167 -4.42 -5.85 -0.25
C VAL A 167 -5.64 -6.58 -0.79
N LEU A 168 -5.48 -7.43 -1.81
CA LEU A 168 -6.53 -8.26 -2.38
C LEU A 168 -6.84 -9.51 -1.54
N ARG A 169 -6.09 -9.75 -0.46
CA ARG A 169 -6.25 -10.92 0.42
C ARG A 169 -6.27 -12.25 -0.33
N ASN A 170 -5.46 -12.35 -1.36
CA ASN A 170 -5.36 -13.52 -2.21
C ASN A 170 -3.88 -13.90 -2.43
N GLY A 171 -3.42 -14.91 -1.69
CA GLY A 171 -2.05 -15.40 -1.78
C GLY A 171 -1.73 -16.17 -3.07
N ASP A 172 -2.75 -16.68 -3.74
CA ASP A 172 -2.63 -17.52 -4.95
C ASP A 172 -2.61 -16.69 -6.24
N LEU A 173 -2.61 -15.35 -6.14
CA LEU A 173 -2.49 -14.49 -7.31
C LEU A 173 -1.22 -14.80 -8.09
N ALA A 174 -1.33 -14.76 -9.42
CA ALA A 174 -0.19 -14.88 -10.33
C ALA A 174 0.89 -13.83 -10.04
N GLY A 175 2.07 -13.97 -10.63
CA GLY A 175 3.12 -12.96 -10.53
C GLY A 175 2.71 -11.63 -11.17
N ILE A 176 3.41 -10.55 -10.80
CA ILE A 176 3.06 -9.19 -11.23
C ILE A 176 3.02 -9.02 -12.75
N ASP A 177 3.84 -9.77 -13.49
CA ASP A 177 3.86 -9.74 -14.96
C ASP A 177 2.53 -10.19 -15.59
N ALA A 178 1.75 -11.03 -14.91
CA ALA A 178 0.44 -11.48 -15.37
C ALA A 178 -0.72 -10.66 -14.76
N LEU A 179 -0.45 -9.94 -13.68
CA LEU A 179 -1.49 -9.22 -12.92
C LEU A 179 -1.55 -7.73 -13.24
N HIS A 180 -0.43 -7.12 -13.66
CA HIS A 180 -0.38 -5.67 -13.85
C HIS A 180 -1.52 -5.20 -14.77
N GLY A 181 -2.07 -4.03 -14.48
CA GLY A 181 -3.18 -3.45 -15.23
C GLY A 181 -4.51 -4.20 -15.16
N SER A 182 -4.61 -5.30 -14.41
CA SER A 182 -5.90 -5.94 -14.11
C SER A 182 -6.70 -5.08 -13.13
N VAL A 183 -8.02 -5.17 -13.17
CA VAL A 183 -8.90 -4.42 -12.25
C VAL A 183 -9.69 -5.39 -11.39
N PHE A 184 -9.51 -5.28 -10.08
CA PHE A 184 -10.25 -6.06 -9.09
C PHE A 184 -11.19 -5.13 -8.33
N ASN A 185 -12.48 -5.47 -8.27
CA ASN A 185 -13.48 -4.65 -7.58
C ASN A 185 -13.89 -5.31 -6.27
N GLU A 186 -13.69 -4.62 -5.14
CA GLU A 186 -14.14 -5.05 -3.82
C GLU A 186 -14.69 -3.86 -3.02
N GLY A 187 -15.91 -3.99 -2.52
CA GLY A 187 -16.52 -2.95 -1.66
C GLY A 187 -16.71 -1.58 -2.32
N GLY A 188 -16.82 -1.52 -3.64
CA GLY A 188 -16.95 -0.27 -4.40
C GLY A 188 -15.63 0.44 -4.67
N ILE A 189 -14.50 -0.21 -4.41
CA ILE A 189 -13.15 0.26 -4.67
C ILE A 189 -12.54 -0.59 -5.77
N SER A 190 -11.89 0.03 -6.76
CA SER A 190 -11.13 -0.64 -7.81
C SER A 190 -9.67 -0.77 -7.40
N PHE A 191 -9.14 -1.99 -7.39
CA PHE A 191 -7.73 -2.27 -7.07
C PHE A 191 -6.99 -2.61 -8.36
N VAL A 192 -5.91 -1.89 -8.62
CA VAL A 192 -5.09 -2.05 -9.84
C VAL A 192 -3.67 -2.44 -9.43
N PRO A 193 -3.24 -3.69 -9.67
CA PRO A 193 -1.85 -4.10 -9.54
C PRO A 193 -0.98 -3.41 -10.58
N SER A 194 0.22 -3.01 -10.17
CA SER A 194 1.25 -2.55 -11.09
C SER A 194 2.64 -2.82 -10.54
N PHE A 195 3.65 -2.53 -11.35
CA PHE A 195 5.04 -2.75 -11.01
C PHE A 195 5.51 -1.83 -9.88
N ASP A 196 6.42 -2.35 -9.06
CA ASP A 196 7.14 -1.54 -8.08
C ASP A 196 8.18 -0.65 -8.81
N PRO A 197 8.29 0.63 -8.49
CA PRO A 197 9.24 1.55 -9.12
C PRO A 197 10.69 1.11 -9.04
N ALA A 198 11.10 0.52 -7.93
CA ALA A 198 12.46 -0.02 -7.80
C ALA A 198 12.70 -1.19 -8.76
N PHE A 199 11.65 -1.96 -9.05
CA PHE A 199 11.70 -3.01 -10.07
C PHE A 199 11.82 -2.42 -11.48
N ILE A 200 11.06 -1.35 -11.80
CA ILE A 200 11.13 -0.67 -13.10
C ILE A 200 12.53 -0.05 -13.31
N ALA A 201 13.12 0.55 -12.27
CA ALA A 201 14.47 1.11 -12.36
C ALA A 201 15.52 0.06 -12.74
N GLN A 202 15.32 -1.19 -12.34
CA GLN A 202 16.18 -2.32 -12.72
C GLN A 202 15.77 -2.97 -14.06
N ASN A 203 14.53 -2.75 -14.50
CA ASN A 203 13.93 -3.34 -15.70
C ASN A 203 13.23 -2.25 -16.54
N PRO A 204 13.96 -1.35 -17.22
CA PRO A 204 13.39 -0.20 -17.92
C PRO A 204 12.34 -0.56 -18.99
N SER A 205 12.41 -1.77 -19.56
CA SER A 205 11.39 -2.28 -20.49
C SER A 205 9.98 -2.36 -19.92
N LYS A 206 9.82 -2.32 -18.58
CA LYS A 206 8.52 -2.33 -17.89
C LYS A 206 7.92 -0.94 -17.72
N ALA A 207 8.65 0.13 -18.04
CA ALA A 207 8.18 1.50 -17.86
C ALA A 207 6.94 1.83 -18.71
N GLU A 208 6.90 1.36 -19.96
CA GLU A 208 5.74 1.59 -20.84
C GLU A 208 4.49 0.84 -20.31
N LEU A 209 4.64 -0.40 -19.83
CA LEU A 209 3.54 -1.15 -19.24
C LEU A 209 3.00 -0.45 -17.97
N PHE A 210 3.89 0.15 -17.18
CA PHE A 210 3.48 0.94 -16.03
C PHE A 210 2.67 2.18 -16.44
N LYS A 211 3.06 2.86 -17.51
CA LYS A 211 2.29 4.01 -18.06
C LYS A 211 0.92 3.57 -18.56
N GLU A 212 0.82 2.41 -19.19
CA GLU A 212 -0.46 1.82 -19.62
C GLU A 212 -1.37 1.55 -18.40
N ASP A 213 -0.80 1.03 -17.30
CA ASP A 213 -1.52 0.81 -16.06
C ASP A 213 -2.05 2.13 -15.47
N LEU A 214 -1.23 3.20 -15.50
CA LEU A 214 -1.66 4.54 -15.09
C LEU A 214 -2.78 5.10 -15.97
N GLN A 215 -2.74 4.85 -17.29
CA GLN A 215 -3.81 5.27 -18.19
C GLN A 215 -5.15 4.57 -17.85
N LYS A 216 -5.12 3.26 -17.53
CA LYS A 216 -6.31 2.53 -17.05
C LYS A 216 -6.88 3.14 -15.77
N ILE A 217 -6.01 3.58 -14.84
CA ILE A 217 -6.46 4.26 -13.61
C ILE A 217 -7.23 5.53 -13.95
N LYS A 218 -6.77 6.30 -14.94
CA LYS A 218 -7.46 7.51 -15.41
C LYS A 218 -8.88 7.22 -15.91
N GLU A 219 -9.09 6.08 -16.56
CA GLU A 219 -10.41 5.65 -17.05
C GLU A 219 -11.36 5.23 -15.93
N LEU A 220 -10.82 4.81 -14.77
CA LEU A 220 -11.59 4.38 -13.61
C LEU A 220 -12.02 5.54 -12.68
N LEU A 221 -11.38 6.70 -12.78
CA LEU A 221 -11.62 7.89 -11.95
C LEU A 221 -12.64 8.85 -12.54
#